data_575abe23f92f797800250cbfa5afea22
#
_entry.id   575abe23f92f797800250cbfa5afea22
#
_cell.length_a   1.000
_cell.length_b   1.000
_cell.length_c   1.000
_cell.angle_alpha   90.00
_cell.angle_beta   90.00
_cell.angle_gamma   90.00
#
_symmetry.space_group_name_H-M   'P 1'
#
loop_
_entity.id
_entity.type
_entity.pdbx_description
1 polymer ?
#
loop_
_entity_poly.entity_id
_entity_poly.type
_entity_poly.pdbx_seq_one_letter_code
_entity_poly.pdbx_strand_id
1 'polypeptide(L)'
;GASVRETASGERRLKYPMKLVGGKWTRMSWDDAINEIGDKMLDIRESSGSDSVYWLGSAKHGNEQAYLFRKLYAYWGSNNGDHQARICHSTTVAGVANTWGYGAMTNSYNDIHNSRAIFIIGGNPAEAHPVSLLHVLKAKEQNNAPLIVCDPRFTRTAAHADEYVRFRPGSDVGLIWGIMWHIFENGWEDKEFIRQRVYGMEDVMEEVRKWDPEETERVAGVPGSQLRRVAQTMANNRPGTFIWCMGGTQHTNGNNNTRAYCALQLALGNMGTEGGGANIFRGHCNVQGATDFCVLSHSLPGYYGLSAGAWKHWSRVWGEDYEWLKARFSSIKGSDGKNKSLMNLKGIPVSRWIDGVLEDKENMDQPDNVRAMVFWGHAPNSQTRMKEMKTAMEKLDIMVVIDPYPTVSAVLADRKDGVYLLPASTQFETYGSV
;
A
#
# COMPACT_ATOMS: atom_id res chain seq x y z
N GLY A 1 14.64 -11.35 -14.68
CA GLY A 1 15.21 -12.67 -15.00
C GLY A 1 16.72 -12.80 -14.75
N ALA A 2 17.53 -11.77 -15.02
CA ALA A 2 18.97 -11.85 -14.92
C ALA A 2 19.52 -12.21 -13.52
N SER A 3 18.84 -11.79 -12.47
CA SER A 3 19.26 -12.03 -11.08
C SER A 3 18.58 -13.23 -10.40
N VAL A 4 17.75 -13.98 -11.12
CA VAL A 4 16.99 -15.11 -10.53
C VAL A 4 17.89 -16.12 -9.84
N ARG A 5 18.98 -16.52 -10.51
CA ARG A 5 19.94 -17.49 -9.95
C ARG A 5 20.56 -16.97 -8.64
N GLU A 6 20.98 -15.72 -8.61
CA GLU A 6 21.52 -15.09 -7.39
C GLU A 6 20.45 -15.02 -6.28
N THR A 7 19.24 -14.63 -6.63
CA THR A 7 18.14 -14.53 -5.68
C THR A 7 17.73 -15.90 -5.11
N ALA A 8 17.69 -16.94 -5.94
CA ALA A 8 17.24 -18.27 -5.50
C ALA A 8 18.36 -19.09 -4.83
N SER A 9 19.61 -18.96 -5.29
CA SER A 9 20.72 -19.86 -4.95
C SER A 9 22.01 -19.15 -4.58
N GLY A 10 21.99 -17.84 -4.34
CA GLY A 10 23.16 -17.05 -3.99
C GLY A 10 23.83 -17.53 -2.69
N GLU A 11 25.15 -17.36 -2.57
CA GLU A 11 25.94 -17.84 -1.43
C GLU A 11 25.47 -17.29 -0.07
N ARG A 12 24.96 -16.04 -0.08
CA ARG A 12 24.44 -15.38 1.13
C ARG A 12 23.03 -15.80 1.53
N ARG A 13 22.42 -16.74 0.78
CA ARG A 13 21.10 -17.25 1.08
C ARG A 13 21.05 -17.91 2.46
N LEU A 14 20.08 -17.56 3.28
CA LEU A 14 19.84 -18.23 4.57
C LEU A 14 19.40 -19.68 4.33
N LYS A 15 20.01 -20.61 5.05
CA LYS A 15 19.75 -22.06 4.93
C LYS A 15 19.22 -22.68 6.21
N TYR A 16 19.50 -22.07 7.34
CA TYR A 16 19.21 -22.61 8.67
C TYR A 16 18.67 -21.53 9.59
N PRO A 17 17.75 -21.87 10.51
CA PRO A 17 17.37 -20.98 11.59
C PRO A 17 18.59 -20.56 12.43
N MET A 18 18.59 -19.33 12.85
CA MET A 18 19.63 -18.76 13.69
C MET A 18 19.00 -17.90 14.78
N LYS A 19 19.63 -17.85 15.95
CA LYS A 19 19.32 -16.87 17.00
C LYS A 19 20.54 -16.06 17.40
N LEU A 20 20.32 -14.85 17.84
CA LEU A 20 21.33 -13.99 18.40
C LEU A 20 21.49 -14.31 19.89
N VAL A 21 22.71 -14.68 20.30
CA VAL A 21 23.07 -15.01 21.69
C VAL A 21 24.38 -14.31 22.05
N GLY A 22 24.35 -13.41 23.02
CA GLY A 22 25.53 -12.65 23.43
C GLY A 22 26.19 -11.86 22.31
N GLY A 23 25.38 -11.39 21.30
CA GLY A 23 25.86 -10.67 20.13
C GLY A 23 26.42 -11.56 19.01
N LYS A 24 26.30 -12.89 19.10
CA LYS A 24 26.77 -13.85 18.10
C LYS A 24 25.58 -14.64 17.52
N TRP A 25 25.54 -14.78 16.18
CA TRP A 25 24.57 -15.61 15.51
C TRP A 25 24.90 -17.09 15.71
N THR A 26 23.98 -17.84 16.31
CA THR A 26 24.08 -19.25 16.59
C THR A 26 23.03 -20.01 15.83
N ARG A 27 23.44 -21.05 15.08
CA ARG A 27 22.54 -21.95 14.35
C ARG A 27 21.71 -22.78 15.32
N MET A 28 20.44 -23.03 14.95
CA MET A 28 19.53 -23.91 15.67
C MET A 28 18.74 -24.82 14.71
N SER A 29 18.08 -25.83 15.23
CA SER A 29 17.16 -26.64 14.46
C SER A 29 15.83 -25.91 14.22
N TRP A 30 15.03 -26.36 13.28
CA TRP A 30 13.68 -25.85 13.08
C TRP A 30 12.78 -26.14 14.29
N ASP A 31 12.85 -27.33 14.85
CA ASP A 31 12.05 -27.71 16.01
C ASP A 31 12.38 -26.84 17.23
N ASP A 32 13.66 -26.63 17.51
CA ASP A 32 14.08 -25.72 18.60
C ASP A 32 13.63 -24.28 18.32
N ALA A 33 13.74 -23.81 17.06
CA ALA A 33 13.34 -22.46 16.72
C ALA A 33 11.83 -22.24 16.91
N ILE A 34 11.02 -23.17 16.41
CA ILE A 34 9.55 -23.08 16.50
C ILE A 34 9.10 -23.15 17.96
N ASN A 35 9.62 -24.11 18.73
CA ASN A 35 9.26 -24.28 20.13
C ASN A 35 9.69 -23.09 20.97
N GLU A 36 10.97 -22.67 20.89
CA GLU A 36 11.48 -21.54 21.68
C GLU A 36 10.77 -20.22 21.35
N ILE A 37 10.51 -19.94 20.07
CA ILE A 37 9.74 -18.77 19.65
C ILE A 37 8.29 -18.87 20.16
N GLY A 38 7.66 -20.04 19.99
CA GLY A 38 6.29 -20.29 20.41
C GLY A 38 6.11 -20.09 21.92
N ASP A 39 6.98 -20.69 22.73
CA ASP A 39 6.92 -20.56 24.20
C ASP A 39 7.06 -19.11 24.63
N LYS A 40 8.05 -18.39 24.12
CA LYS A 40 8.26 -16.97 24.45
C LYS A 40 7.09 -16.08 24.03
N MET A 41 6.50 -16.34 22.88
CA MET A 41 5.32 -15.60 22.42
C MET A 41 4.10 -15.91 23.29
N LEU A 42 3.92 -17.16 23.73
CA LEU A 42 2.86 -17.56 24.66
C LEU A 42 3.04 -16.89 26.02
N ASP A 43 4.23 -16.86 26.57
CA ASP A 43 4.54 -16.15 27.83
C ASP A 43 4.17 -14.66 27.73
N ILE A 44 4.50 -14.00 26.62
CA ILE A 44 4.12 -12.60 26.37
C ILE A 44 2.59 -12.47 26.28
N ARG A 45 1.93 -13.38 25.60
CA ARG A 45 0.47 -13.39 25.46
C ARG A 45 -0.21 -13.56 26.83
N GLU A 46 0.29 -14.45 27.67
CA GLU A 46 -0.26 -14.70 29.01
C GLU A 46 -0.05 -13.51 29.95
N SER A 47 1.12 -12.86 29.88
CA SER A 47 1.46 -11.75 30.76
C SER A 47 0.93 -10.39 30.31
N SER A 48 0.76 -10.16 29.00
CA SER A 48 0.45 -8.83 28.43
C SER A 48 -0.71 -8.83 27.44
N GLY A 49 -1.29 -9.98 27.13
CA GLY A 49 -2.39 -10.13 26.18
C GLY A 49 -1.94 -10.46 24.76
N SER A 50 -2.88 -10.94 23.96
CA SER A 50 -2.64 -11.36 22.56
C SER A 50 -2.13 -10.22 21.67
N ASP A 51 -2.52 -8.99 21.96
CA ASP A 51 -2.22 -7.80 21.17
C ASP A 51 -0.81 -7.26 21.41
N SER A 52 -0.06 -7.79 22.39
CA SER A 52 1.35 -7.49 22.62
C SER A 52 2.29 -8.17 21.61
N VAL A 53 1.75 -8.96 20.68
CA VAL A 53 2.47 -9.55 19.54
C VAL A 53 2.00 -8.87 18.24
N TYR A 54 2.94 -8.31 17.48
CA TYR A 54 2.66 -7.68 16.19
C TYR A 54 3.07 -8.57 15.02
N TRP A 55 2.18 -8.72 14.04
CA TRP A 55 2.33 -9.63 12.90
C TRP A 55 2.54 -8.83 11.61
N LEU A 56 3.80 -8.58 11.23
CA LEU A 56 4.12 -7.83 10.02
C LEU A 56 4.38 -8.76 8.85
N GLY A 57 3.40 -8.84 7.97
CA GLY A 57 3.45 -9.62 6.74
C GLY A 57 4.00 -8.88 5.54
N SER A 58 3.84 -9.45 4.37
CA SER A 58 4.48 -8.97 3.14
C SER A 58 3.56 -8.95 1.93
N ALA A 59 3.75 -7.96 1.09
CA ALA A 59 3.25 -7.90 -0.27
C ALA A 59 3.95 -8.89 -1.24
N LYS A 60 4.89 -9.67 -0.73
CA LYS A 60 5.62 -10.74 -1.46
C LYS A 60 5.11 -12.13 -1.14
N HIS A 61 4.19 -12.25 -0.16
CA HIS A 61 3.49 -13.51 0.09
C HIS A 61 2.62 -13.88 -1.11
N GLY A 62 2.54 -15.18 -1.45
CA GLY A 62 1.48 -15.69 -2.31
C GLY A 62 0.11 -15.55 -1.66
N ASN A 63 -0.96 -15.72 -2.42
CA ASN A 63 -2.33 -15.58 -1.92
C ASN A 63 -2.62 -16.53 -0.76
N GLU A 64 -2.19 -17.78 -0.90
CA GLU A 64 -2.37 -18.84 0.10
C GLU A 64 -1.61 -18.51 1.40
N GLN A 65 -0.39 -18.01 1.29
CA GLN A 65 0.41 -17.59 2.43
C GLN A 65 -0.22 -16.39 3.15
N ALA A 66 -0.68 -15.41 2.39
CA ALA A 66 -1.36 -14.22 2.92
C ALA A 66 -2.64 -14.60 3.68
N TYR A 67 -3.45 -15.51 3.11
CA TYR A 67 -4.65 -16.02 3.74
C TYR A 67 -4.36 -16.77 5.05
N LEU A 68 -3.38 -17.67 5.02
CA LEU A 68 -2.98 -18.42 6.20
C LEU A 68 -2.39 -17.52 7.29
N PHE A 69 -1.61 -16.51 6.90
CA PHE A 69 -1.05 -15.56 7.84
C PHE A 69 -2.13 -14.72 8.51
N ARG A 70 -3.14 -14.24 7.73
CA ARG A 70 -4.29 -13.53 8.31
C ARG A 70 -5.08 -14.42 9.28
N LYS A 71 -5.29 -15.70 8.90
CA LYS A 71 -5.93 -16.68 9.76
C LYS A 71 -5.12 -16.93 11.04
N LEU A 72 -3.79 -17.04 10.92
CA LEU A 72 -2.88 -17.29 12.06
C LEU A 72 -3.07 -16.23 13.15
N TYR A 73 -2.94 -14.93 12.82
CA TYR A 73 -3.07 -13.92 13.87
C TYR A 73 -4.52 -13.69 14.32
N ALA A 74 -5.52 -14.06 13.54
CA ALA A 74 -6.90 -14.15 14.03
C ALA A 74 -7.07 -15.23 15.09
N TYR A 75 -6.48 -16.42 14.87
CA TYR A 75 -6.49 -17.52 15.85
C TYR A 75 -5.60 -17.24 17.05
N TRP A 76 -4.57 -16.43 16.88
CA TRP A 76 -3.78 -15.90 17.99
C TRP A 76 -4.62 -14.99 18.90
N GLY A 77 -5.62 -14.31 18.35
CA GLY A 77 -6.55 -13.43 19.05
C GLY A 77 -6.14 -11.95 18.94
N SER A 78 -5.56 -11.54 17.81
CA SER A 78 -5.17 -10.14 17.62
C SER A 78 -5.54 -9.64 16.21
N ASN A 79 -5.76 -8.32 16.11
CA ASN A 79 -5.80 -7.57 14.86
C ASN A 79 -4.52 -6.75 14.63
N ASN A 80 -3.50 -6.88 15.49
CA ASN A 80 -2.22 -6.22 15.33
C ASN A 80 -1.38 -6.90 14.24
N GLY A 81 -1.78 -6.72 13.00
CA GLY A 81 -1.08 -7.24 11.83
C GLY A 81 -1.34 -6.39 10.59
N ASP A 82 -0.31 -6.17 9.78
CA ASP A 82 -0.40 -5.35 8.58
C ASP A 82 0.70 -5.73 7.58
N HIS A 83 0.75 -5.08 6.42
CA HIS A 83 1.82 -5.26 5.44
C HIS A 83 2.15 -3.98 4.66
N GLN A 84 3.07 -4.05 3.68
CA GLN A 84 3.55 -2.88 2.94
C GLN A 84 2.46 -2.06 2.26
N ALA A 85 1.31 -2.63 1.92
CA ALA A 85 0.22 -1.90 1.27
C ALA A 85 -0.22 -0.66 2.07
N ARG A 86 -0.11 -0.71 3.41
CA ARG A 86 -0.42 0.43 4.28
C ARG A 86 0.38 1.67 3.94
N ILE A 87 1.67 1.52 3.66
CA ILE A 87 2.59 2.62 3.33
C ILE A 87 2.83 2.74 1.83
N CYS A 88 2.39 1.76 1.04
CA CYS A 88 2.49 1.74 -0.41
C CYS A 88 1.34 2.50 -1.07
N HIS A 89 0.12 1.99 -0.98
CA HIS A 89 -1.01 2.48 -1.75
C HIS A 89 -2.30 2.70 -0.94
N SER A 90 -2.28 2.65 0.39
CA SER A 90 -3.51 2.82 1.18
C SER A 90 -4.17 4.18 0.95
N THR A 91 -3.40 5.24 0.73
CA THR A 91 -3.91 6.56 0.38
C THR A 91 -4.55 6.57 -1.01
N THR A 92 -3.97 5.88 -1.99
CA THR A 92 -4.59 5.68 -3.31
C THR A 92 -5.90 4.89 -3.19
N VAL A 93 -5.89 3.75 -2.50
CA VAL A 93 -7.11 2.94 -2.29
C VAL A 93 -8.21 3.77 -1.65
N ALA A 94 -7.89 4.54 -0.61
CA ALA A 94 -8.86 5.39 0.07
C ALA A 94 -9.36 6.53 -0.84
N GLY A 95 -8.48 7.19 -1.58
CA GLY A 95 -8.83 8.29 -2.48
C GLY A 95 -9.75 7.83 -3.61
N VAL A 96 -9.41 6.71 -4.25
CA VAL A 96 -10.20 6.10 -5.32
C VAL A 96 -11.55 5.59 -4.79
N ALA A 97 -11.55 4.86 -3.66
CA ALA A 97 -12.79 4.35 -3.06
C ALA A 97 -13.73 5.48 -2.60
N ASN A 98 -13.18 6.58 -2.10
CA ASN A 98 -13.98 7.76 -1.73
C ASN A 98 -14.53 8.53 -2.93
N THR A 99 -14.04 8.25 -4.14
CA THR A 99 -14.52 8.91 -5.36
C THR A 99 -15.60 8.09 -6.07
N TRP A 100 -15.38 6.78 -6.26
CA TRP A 100 -16.36 5.91 -6.95
C TRP A 100 -16.64 4.56 -6.27
N GLY A 101 -16.35 4.45 -4.98
CA GLY A 101 -16.83 3.35 -4.14
C GLY A 101 -15.88 2.15 -4.02
N TYR A 102 -14.91 1.96 -4.92
CA TYR A 102 -13.98 0.84 -4.89
C TYR A 102 -12.55 1.26 -5.25
N GLY A 103 -11.57 0.83 -4.46
CA GLY A 103 -10.18 1.26 -4.54
C GLY A 103 -9.30 0.35 -5.40
N ALA A 104 -9.61 0.20 -6.69
CA ALA A 104 -8.88 -0.66 -7.61
C ALA A 104 -8.54 0.04 -8.92
N MET A 105 -7.57 -0.50 -9.65
CA MET A 105 -7.29 -0.16 -11.05
C MET A 105 -8.51 -0.54 -11.90
N THR A 106 -8.95 0.36 -12.78
CA THR A 106 -10.24 0.22 -13.47
C THR A 106 -10.17 -0.57 -14.76
N ASN A 107 -9.03 -0.57 -15.45
CA ASN A 107 -8.82 -1.22 -16.73
C ASN A 107 -7.60 -2.14 -16.68
N SER A 108 -7.47 -3.07 -17.59
CA SER A 108 -6.30 -3.96 -17.68
C SER A 108 -5.11 -3.28 -18.37
N TYR A 109 -3.92 -3.85 -18.22
CA TYR A 109 -2.73 -3.41 -18.97
C TYR A 109 -2.95 -3.48 -20.49
N ASN A 110 -3.60 -4.53 -20.97
CA ASN A 110 -3.87 -4.70 -22.40
C ASN A 110 -4.78 -3.58 -22.93
N ASP A 111 -5.69 -3.09 -22.13
CA ASP A 111 -6.62 -2.04 -22.53
C ASP A 111 -5.95 -0.68 -22.77
N ILE A 112 -4.75 -0.47 -22.22
CA ILE A 112 -3.96 0.73 -22.50
C ILE A 112 -3.66 0.87 -24.00
N HIS A 113 -3.63 -0.23 -24.76
CA HIS A 113 -3.49 -0.19 -26.23
C HIS A 113 -4.58 0.64 -26.93
N ASN A 114 -5.78 0.71 -26.36
CA ASN A 114 -6.92 1.41 -26.90
C ASN A 114 -6.91 2.92 -26.59
N SER A 115 -6.00 3.38 -25.73
CA SER A 115 -5.92 4.79 -25.33
C SER A 115 -5.54 5.68 -26.50
N ARG A 116 -6.15 6.87 -26.53
CA ARG A 116 -5.84 7.94 -27.49
C ARG A 116 -5.06 9.09 -26.89
N ALA A 117 -4.96 9.14 -25.56
CA ALA A 117 -4.01 9.96 -24.80
C ALA A 117 -3.58 9.20 -23.55
N ILE A 118 -2.34 9.38 -23.13
CA ILE A 118 -1.80 8.74 -21.95
C ILE A 118 -1.19 9.81 -21.05
N PHE A 119 -1.69 9.89 -19.81
CA PHE A 119 -1.19 10.81 -18.80
C PHE A 119 -0.57 10.02 -17.66
N ILE A 120 0.71 10.24 -17.39
CA ILE A 120 1.45 9.58 -16.29
C ILE A 120 1.90 10.64 -15.30
N ILE A 121 1.56 10.49 -14.02
CA ILE A 121 2.03 11.36 -12.94
C ILE A 121 2.65 10.55 -11.81
N GLY A 122 3.83 10.98 -11.35
CA GLY A 122 4.50 10.33 -10.22
C GLY A 122 4.77 8.84 -10.42
N GLY A 123 5.04 8.45 -11.66
CA GLY A 123 5.33 7.08 -12.05
C GLY A 123 6.47 6.98 -13.06
N ASN A 124 7.32 5.95 -12.90
CA ASN A 124 8.43 5.68 -13.82
C ASN A 124 8.39 4.22 -14.30
N PRO A 125 7.36 3.85 -15.10
CA PRO A 125 7.22 2.47 -15.58
C PRO A 125 8.40 1.98 -16.42
N ALA A 126 9.15 2.84 -17.10
CA ALA A 126 10.36 2.43 -17.83
C ALA A 126 11.42 1.77 -16.94
N GLU A 127 11.46 2.10 -15.65
CA GLU A 127 12.36 1.48 -14.68
C GLU A 127 11.66 0.46 -13.77
N ALA A 128 10.48 0.81 -13.24
CA ALA A 128 9.80 0.01 -12.23
C ALA A 128 8.86 -1.06 -12.82
N HIS A 129 8.33 -0.82 -14.03
CA HIS A 129 7.36 -1.70 -14.70
C HIS A 129 7.69 -1.79 -16.20
N PRO A 130 8.90 -2.24 -16.58
CA PRO A 130 9.38 -2.11 -17.96
C PRO A 130 8.50 -2.86 -18.98
N VAL A 131 7.90 -3.97 -18.59
CA VAL A 131 6.97 -4.71 -19.46
C VAL A 131 5.67 -3.93 -19.67
N SER A 132 5.17 -3.22 -18.67
CA SER A 132 3.96 -2.40 -18.81
C SER A 132 4.18 -1.19 -19.74
N LEU A 133 5.40 -0.67 -19.83
CA LEU A 133 5.71 0.40 -20.77
C LEU A 133 5.48 -0.02 -22.24
N LEU A 134 5.61 -1.30 -22.56
CA LEU A 134 5.33 -1.81 -23.91
C LEU A 134 3.88 -1.57 -24.32
N HIS A 135 2.92 -1.65 -23.36
CA HIS A 135 1.52 -1.34 -23.61
C HIS A 135 1.32 0.15 -23.90
N VAL A 136 2.03 1.02 -23.20
CA VAL A 136 2.02 2.47 -23.44
C VAL A 136 2.59 2.79 -24.83
N LEU A 137 3.75 2.23 -25.16
CA LEU A 137 4.38 2.43 -26.47
C LEU A 137 3.51 1.88 -27.62
N LYS A 138 2.78 0.78 -27.36
CA LYS A 138 1.87 0.20 -28.34
C LYS A 138 0.70 1.14 -28.66
N ALA A 139 0.14 1.83 -27.68
CA ALA A 139 -0.90 2.85 -27.90
C ALA A 139 -0.35 4.04 -28.73
N LYS A 140 0.88 4.47 -28.45
CA LYS A 140 1.56 5.49 -29.27
C LYS A 140 1.70 5.06 -30.73
N GLU A 141 2.14 3.82 -30.96
CA GLU A 141 2.32 3.27 -32.29
C GLU A 141 1.00 3.09 -33.06
N GLN A 142 -0.03 2.57 -32.41
CA GLN A 142 -1.31 2.21 -33.05
C GLN A 142 -2.27 3.39 -33.22
N ASN A 143 -2.33 4.27 -32.23
CA ASN A 143 -3.34 5.32 -32.15
C ASN A 143 -2.72 6.73 -32.27
N ASN A 144 -1.41 6.86 -32.46
CA ASN A 144 -0.67 8.13 -32.31
C ASN A 144 -0.98 8.82 -30.97
N ALA A 145 -1.21 8.03 -29.91
CA ALA A 145 -1.59 8.52 -28.61
C ALA A 145 -0.48 9.39 -28.00
N PRO A 146 -0.69 10.69 -27.74
CA PRO A 146 0.28 11.52 -27.08
C PRO A 146 0.51 11.03 -25.65
N LEU A 147 1.80 10.94 -25.25
CA LEU A 147 2.23 10.61 -23.91
C LEU A 147 2.62 11.88 -23.16
N ILE A 148 1.90 12.18 -22.11
CA ILE A 148 2.17 13.28 -21.18
C ILE A 148 2.76 12.68 -19.90
N VAL A 149 3.92 13.16 -19.48
CA VAL A 149 4.57 12.71 -18.25
C VAL A 149 4.81 13.87 -17.31
N CYS A 150 4.18 13.82 -16.13
CA CYS A 150 4.34 14.80 -15.06
C CYS A 150 5.20 14.20 -13.93
N ASP A 151 6.41 14.71 -13.76
CA ASP A 151 7.32 14.26 -12.71
C ASP A 151 8.31 15.37 -12.37
N PRO A 152 8.66 15.59 -11.09
CA PRO A 152 9.71 16.55 -10.70
C PRO A 152 11.08 16.21 -11.30
N ARG A 153 11.33 14.93 -11.59
CA ARG A 153 12.57 14.42 -12.18
C ARG A 153 12.34 14.00 -13.63
N PHE A 154 13.28 14.34 -14.51
CA PHE A 154 13.29 13.80 -15.88
C PHE A 154 13.68 12.32 -15.85
N THR A 155 12.68 11.44 -15.83
CA THR A 155 12.84 9.99 -15.72
C THR A 155 13.04 9.32 -17.08
N ARG A 156 13.40 8.02 -17.08
CA ARG A 156 13.41 7.22 -18.32
C ARG A 156 12.05 7.19 -19.01
N THR A 157 10.96 7.22 -18.25
CA THR A 157 9.62 7.32 -18.82
C THR A 157 9.40 8.68 -19.48
N ALA A 158 9.86 9.75 -18.85
CA ALA A 158 9.77 11.12 -19.40
C ALA A 158 10.55 11.26 -20.73
N ALA A 159 11.59 10.47 -20.94
CA ALA A 159 12.34 10.46 -22.22
C ALA A 159 11.52 9.94 -23.42
N HIS A 160 10.38 9.28 -23.18
CA HIS A 160 9.44 8.84 -24.21
C HIS A 160 8.24 9.76 -24.38
N ALA A 161 8.13 10.82 -23.55
CA ALA A 161 7.00 11.73 -23.54
C ALA A 161 6.99 12.66 -24.76
N ASP A 162 5.80 12.95 -25.25
CA ASP A 162 5.58 14.03 -26.23
C ASP A 162 5.45 15.39 -25.52
N GLU A 163 4.96 15.38 -24.28
CA GLU A 163 4.94 16.54 -23.38
C GLU A 163 5.46 16.13 -21.99
N TYR A 164 6.56 16.73 -21.54
CA TYR A 164 7.09 16.57 -20.19
C TYR A 164 6.76 17.78 -19.33
N VAL A 165 6.10 17.56 -18.22
CA VAL A 165 5.69 18.59 -17.26
C VAL A 165 6.48 18.43 -15.97
N ARG A 166 7.38 19.38 -15.72
CA ARG A 166 8.12 19.43 -14.47
C ARG A 166 7.38 20.32 -13.48
N PHE A 167 6.89 19.75 -12.39
CA PHE A 167 6.18 20.48 -11.36
C PHE A 167 6.86 20.38 -9.99
N ARG A 168 6.51 21.25 -9.06
CA ARG A 168 7.05 21.23 -7.70
C ARG A 168 6.49 20.04 -6.92
N PRO A 169 7.33 19.24 -6.19
CA PRO A 169 6.84 18.17 -5.33
C PRO A 169 5.79 18.67 -4.33
N GLY A 170 4.68 17.93 -4.20
CA GLY A 170 3.58 18.26 -3.29
C GLY A 170 2.54 19.23 -3.85
N SER A 171 2.69 19.72 -5.09
CA SER A 171 1.71 20.58 -5.76
C SER A 171 0.78 19.84 -6.73
N ASP A 172 0.67 18.51 -6.58
CA ASP A 172 -0.12 17.64 -7.48
C ASP A 172 -1.56 18.13 -7.65
N VAL A 173 -2.26 18.44 -6.55
CA VAL A 173 -3.64 18.94 -6.60
C VAL A 173 -3.72 20.25 -7.39
N GLY A 174 -2.82 21.18 -7.13
CA GLY A 174 -2.78 22.47 -7.84
C GLY A 174 -2.51 22.30 -9.33
N LEU A 175 -1.59 21.38 -9.70
CA LEU A 175 -1.33 21.05 -11.10
C LEU A 175 -2.59 20.51 -11.80
N ILE A 176 -3.30 19.58 -11.17
CA ILE A 176 -4.52 18.99 -11.73
C ILE A 176 -5.65 20.01 -11.81
N TRP A 177 -5.82 20.84 -10.77
CA TRP A 177 -6.82 21.90 -10.79
C TRP A 177 -6.54 22.93 -11.89
N GLY A 178 -5.27 23.30 -12.12
CA GLY A 178 -4.90 24.17 -13.23
C GLY A 178 -5.18 23.56 -14.60
N ILE A 179 -4.98 22.27 -14.79
CA ILE A 179 -5.38 21.56 -16.01
C ILE A 179 -6.91 21.61 -16.16
N MET A 180 -7.65 21.31 -15.08
CA MET A 180 -9.11 21.32 -15.07
C MET A 180 -9.68 22.73 -15.27
N TRP A 181 -9.01 23.77 -14.78
CA TRP A 181 -9.37 25.17 -15.04
C TRP A 181 -9.46 25.41 -16.56
N HIS A 182 -8.42 25.03 -17.31
CA HIS A 182 -8.44 25.18 -18.76
C HIS A 182 -9.52 24.34 -19.44
N ILE A 183 -9.82 23.14 -18.91
CA ILE A 183 -10.90 22.28 -19.44
C ILE A 183 -12.24 22.98 -19.28
N PHE A 184 -12.58 23.49 -18.11
CA PHE A 184 -13.86 24.11 -17.83
C PHE A 184 -14.02 25.47 -18.50
N GLU A 185 -12.99 26.32 -18.48
CA GLU A 185 -13.05 27.64 -19.15
C GLU A 185 -13.21 27.56 -20.67
N ASN A 186 -12.78 26.48 -21.27
CA ASN A 186 -12.94 26.30 -22.72
C ASN A 186 -14.09 25.35 -23.08
N GLY A 187 -14.85 24.84 -22.11
CA GLY A 187 -15.97 23.95 -22.34
C GLY A 187 -15.57 22.59 -22.92
N TRP A 188 -14.37 22.09 -22.54
CA TRP A 188 -13.82 20.83 -23.06
C TRP A 188 -14.20 19.60 -22.21
N GLU A 189 -14.90 19.79 -21.11
CA GLU A 189 -15.43 18.70 -20.28
C GLU A 189 -16.49 17.87 -21.02
N ASP A 190 -16.70 16.64 -20.58
CA ASP A 190 -17.81 15.81 -21.05
C ASP A 190 -19.08 16.11 -20.23
N LYS A 191 -19.84 17.11 -20.68
CA LYS A 191 -21.05 17.57 -19.98
C LYS A 191 -22.10 16.49 -19.83
N GLU A 192 -22.24 15.63 -20.84
CA GLU A 192 -23.24 14.57 -20.80
C GLU A 192 -22.84 13.45 -19.84
N PHE A 193 -21.58 13.05 -19.83
CA PHE A 193 -21.05 12.10 -18.85
C PHE A 193 -21.19 12.65 -17.42
N ILE A 194 -20.81 13.91 -17.20
CA ILE A 194 -20.95 14.56 -15.89
C ILE A 194 -22.39 14.54 -15.45
N ARG A 195 -23.33 14.98 -16.31
CA ARG A 195 -24.76 15.02 -15.99
C ARG A 195 -25.33 13.65 -15.63
N GLN A 196 -24.89 12.58 -16.31
CA GLN A 196 -25.44 11.23 -16.12
C GLN A 196 -24.77 10.44 -15.00
N ARG A 197 -23.50 10.66 -14.73
CA ARG A 197 -22.65 9.73 -13.99
C ARG A 197 -21.90 10.35 -12.79
N VAL A 198 -21.85 11.67 -12.69
CA VAL A 198 -21.04 12.33 -11.67
C VAL A 198 -21.90 13.16 -10.73
N TYR A 199 -21.73 12.95 -9.45
CA TYR A 199 -22.35 13.75 -8.39
C TYR A 199 -21.32 14.73 -7.81
N GLY A 200 -21.70 15.99 -7.59
CA GLY A 200 -20.89 17.00 -6.93
C GLY A 200 -19.76 17.58 -7.80
N MET A 201 -19.83 17.51 -9.13
CA MET A 201 -18.84 18.14 -10.00
C MET A 201 -18.92 19.67 -9.92
N GLU A 202 -20.05 20.24 -9.59
CA GLU A 202 -20.27 21.67 -9.41
C GLU A 202 -19.38 22.22 -8.29
N ASP A 203 -19.26 21.52 -7.16
CA ASP A 203 -18.39 21.90 -6.05
C ASP A 203 -16.91 21.87 -6.46
N VAL A 204 -16.52 20.87 -7.28
CA VAL A 204 -15.18 20.78 -7.85
C VAL A 204 -14.92 21.95 -8.81
N MET A 205 -15.88 22.30 -9.66
CA MET A 205 -15.75 23.43 -10.59
C MET A 205 -15.60 24.75 -9.84
N GLU A 206 -16.34 24.93 -8.73
CA GLU A 206 -16.19 26.12 -7.87
C GLU A 206 -14.79 26.24 -7.28
N GLU A 207 -14.24 25.13 -6.78
CA GLU A 207 -12.87 25.12 -6.25
C GLU A 207 -11.84 25.36 -7.37
N VAL A 208 -12.01 24.74 -8.52
CA VAL A 208 -11.11 24.86 -9.69
C VAL A 208 -11.01 26.28 -10.21
N ARG A 209 -12.07 27.11 -10.13
CA ARG A 209 -12.04 28.51 -10.55
C ARG A 209 -10.97 29.36 -9.84
N LYS A 210 -10.53 28.94 -8.64
CA LYS A 210 -9.48 29.62 -7.87
C LYS A 210 -8.08 29.31 -8.41
N TRP A 211 -7.96 28.37 -9.33
CA TRP A 211 -6.69 27.84 -9.84
C TRP A 211 -6.46 28.27 -11.29
N ASP A 212 -6.54 29.57 -11.51
CA ASP A 212 -6.20 30.17 -12.80
C ASP A 212 -4.72 29.91 -13.19
N PRO A 213 -4.31 30.22 -14.41
CA PRO A 213 -2.93 29.99 -14.85
C PRO A 213 -1.86 30.66 -13.98
N GLU A 214 -2.13 31.85 -13.45
CA GLU A 214 -1.18 32.60 -12.61
C GLU A 214 -1.01 31.93 -11.25
N GLU A 215 -2.10 31.61 -10.57
CA GLU A 215 -2.07 30.93 -9.27
C GLU A 215 -1.47 29.52 -9.40
N THR A 216 -1.82 28.80 -10.46
CA THR A 216 -1.26 27.46 -10.70
C THR A 216 0.25 27.51 -10.97
N GLU A 217 0.73 28.47 -11.77
CA GLU A 217 2.15 28.66 -12.02
C GLU A 217 2.89 29.05 -10.73
N ARG A 218 2.30 29.92 -9.93
CA ARG A 218 2.85 30.31 -8.62
C ARG A 218 3.06 29.11 -7.70
N VAL A 219 2.09 28.18 -7.65
CA VAL A 219 2.11 27.00 -6.76
C VAL A 219 2.89 25.85 -7.36
N ALA A 220 2.54 25.44 -8.57
CA ALA A 220 3.11 24.23 -9.19
C ALA A 220 4.39 24.51 -10.00
N GLY A 221 4.66 25.75 -10.37
CA GLY A 221 5.83 26.15 -11.15
C GLY A 221 5.74 25.73 -12.62
N VAL A 222 4.52 25.50 -13.13
CA VAL A 222 4.27 25.09 -14.52
C VAL A 222 3.58 26.26 -15.25
N PRO A 223 4.14 26.74 -16.38
CA PRO A 223 3.56 27.84 -17.13
C PRO A 223 2.13 27.55 -17.58
N GLY A 224 1.23 28.53 -17.46
CA GLY A 224 -0.18 28.40 -17.86
C GLY A 224 -0.35 28.00 -19.32
N SER A 225 0.53 28.41 -20.22
CA SER A 225 0.54 27.99 -21.61
C SER A 225 0.81 26.47 -21.79
N GLN A 226 1.66 25.89 -20.92
CA GLN A 226 1.94 24.47 -20.90
C GLN A 226 0.73 23.69 -20.37
N LEU A 227 0.10 24.18 -19.29
CA LEU A 227 -1.12 23.58 -18.74
C LEU A 227 -2.26 23.55 -19.76
N ARG A 228 -2.42 24.64 -20.54
CA ARG A 228 -3.38 24.71 -21.62
C ARG A 228 -3.14 23.65 -22.70
N ARG A 229 -1.88 23.45 -23.13
CA ARG A 229 -1.55 22.40 -24.11
C ARG A 229 -1.89 21.01 -23.57
N VAL A 230 -1.52 20.72 -22.33
CA VAL A 230 -1.85 19.45 -21.67
C VAL A 230 -3.37 19.22 -21.64
N ALA A 231 -4.12 20.21 -21.15
CA ALA A 231 -5.59 20.15 -21.06
C ALA A 231 -6.24 19.90 -22.43
N GLN A 232 -5.80 20.65 -23.44
CA GLN A 232 -6.29 20.52 -24.82
C GLN A 232 -5.95 19.15 -25.42
N THR A 233 -4.72 18.67 -25.19
CA THR A 233 -4.30 17.34 -25.66
C THR A 233 -5.16 16.24 -25.06
N MET A 234 -5.41 16.27 -23.76
CA MET A 234 -6.27 15.29 -23.11
C MET A 234 -7.71 15.37 -23.57
N ALA A 235 -8.26 16.56 -23.72
CA ALA A 235 -9.64 16.77 -24.13
C ALA A 235 -9.91 16.33 -25.58
N ASN A 236 -8.96 16.57 -26.49
CA ASN A 236 -9.10 16.26 -27.91
C ASN A 236 -8.81 14.79 -28.25
N ASN A 237 -8.15 14.06 -27.38
CA ASN A 237 -7.74 12.66 -27.61
C ASN A 237 -8.39 11.72 -26.59
N ARG A 238 -9.70 11.72 -26.53
CA ARG A 238 -10.48 10.79 -25.71
C ARG A 238 -10.83 9.51 -26.46
N PRO A 239 -10.91 8.35 -25.81
CA PRO A 239 -10.65 8.10 -24.39
C PRO A 239 -9.16 8.15 -24.06
N GLY A 240 -8.86 8.72 -22.88
CA GLY A 240 -7.49 8.81 -22.37
C GLY A 240 -7.30 8.07 -21.05
N THR A 241 -6.18 7.35 -20.92
CA THR A 241 -5.83 6.68 -19.67
C THR A 241 -4.99 7.57 -18.75
N PHE A 242 -5.26 7.47 -17.45
CA PHE A 242 -4.50 8.15 -16.41
C PHE A 242 -3.73 7.11 -15.57
N ILE A 243 -2.42 7.24 -15.51
CA ILE A 243 -1.54 6.30 -14.82
C ILE A 243 -0.80 7.03 -13.70
N TRP A 244 -0.78 6.43 -12.51
CA TRP A 244 0.08 6.91 -11.42
C TRP A 244 0.68 5.77 -10.60
N CYS A 245 1.70 6.10 -9.84
CA CYS A 245 2.39 5.20 -8.94
C CYS A 245 2.61 5.86 -7.57
N MET A 246 3.71 5.52 -6.91
CA MET A 246 4.03 5.97 -5.57
C MET A 246 4.30 7.47 -5.47
N GLY A 247 4.77 8.11 -6.55
CA GLY A 247 5.05 9.56 -6.56
C GLY A 247 3.82 10.42 -6.29
N GLY A 248 2.63 10.00 -6.76
CA GLY A 248 1.37 10.67 -6.43
C GLY A 248 0.77 10.24 -5.09
N THR A 249 1.07 9.01 -4.65
CA THR A 249 0.46 8.36 -3.48
C THR A 249 1.16 8.73 -2.17
N GLN A 250 2.49 8.70 -2.13
CA GLN A 250 3.28 8.84 -0.89
C GLN A 250 3.53 10.30 -0.50
N HIS A 251 2.44 11.04 -0.31
CA HIS A 251 2.43 12.39 0.21
C HIS A 251 1.54 12.49 1.45
N THR A 252 1.76 13.48 2.28
CA THR A 252 0.89 13.77 3.44
C THR A 252 -0.58 13.94 3.01
N ASN A 253 -0.81 14.55 1.84
CA ASN A 253 -2.12 14.75 1.22
C ASN A 253 -2.40 13.76 0.07
N GLY A 254 -1.73 12.61 0.01
CA GLY A 254 -1.84 11.64 -1.10
C GLY A 254 -3.26 11.16 -1.40
N ASN A 255 -4.15 11.15 -0.42
CA ASN A 255 -5.58 10.89 -0.63
C ASN A 255 -6.21 11.96 -1.54
N ASN A 256 -5.93 13.24 -1.29
CA ASN A 256 -6.46 14.33 -2.11
C ASN A 256 -5.82 14.35 -3.51
N ASN A 257 -4.52 14.02 -3.62
CA ASN A 257 -3.89 13.86 -4.93
C ASN A 257 -4.66 12.87 -5.79
N THR A 258 -4.90 11.67 -5.25
CA THR A 258 -5.60 10.61 -6.01
C THR A 258 -7.06 10.97 -6.31
N ARG A 259 -7.75 11.67 -5.41
CA ARG A 259 -9.10 12.19 -5.68
C ARG A 259 -9.09 13.22 -6.81
N ALA A 260 -8.09 14.10 -6.87
CA ALA A 260 -7.95 15.06 -7.96
C ALA A 260 -7.71 14.36 -9.30
N TYR A 261 -6.87 13.31 -9.34
CA TYR A 261 -6.68 12.49 -10.55
C TYR A 261 -7.98 11.84 -11.03
N CYS A 262 -8.75 11.32 -10.09
CA CYS A 262 -10.06 10.76 -10.35
C CYS A 262 -11.05 11.81 -10.88
N ALA A 263 -11.08 13.00 -10.29
CA ALA A 263 -11.96 14.09 -10.72
C ALA A 263 -11.67 14.53 -12.18
N LEU A 264 -10.39 14.61 -12.56
CA LEU A 264 -9.99 14.91 -13.93
C LEU A 264 -10.51 13.85 -14.92
N GLN A 265 -10.39 12.57 -14.59
CA GLN A 265 -10.91 11.49 -15.42
C GLN A 265 -12.43 11.49 -15.54
N LEU A 266 -13.14 11.88 -14.48
CA LEU A 266 -14.59 12.07 -14.50
C LEU A 266 -15.00 13.28 -15.34
N ALA A 267 -14.26 14.39 -15.24
CA ALA A 267 -14.53 15.60 -16.04
C ALA A 267 -14.38 15.35 -17.54
N LEU A 268 -13.46 14.47 -17.94
CA LEU A 268 -13.22 14.12 -19.34
C LEU A 268 -14.08 12.94 -19.85
N GLY A 269 -14.91 12.31 -19.01
CA GLY A 269 -15.72 11.17 -19.39
C GLY A 269 -14.91 9.90 -19.71
N ASN A 270 -13.69 9.78 -19.18
CA ASN A 270 -12.78 8.66 -19.50
C ASN A 270 -13.02 7.40 -18.65
N MET A 271 -14.11 7.33 -17.90
CA MET A 271 -14.39 6.21 -17.00
C MET A 271 -15.44 5.27 -17.59
N GLY A 272 -15.20 3.94 -17.45
CA GLY A 272 -16.11 2.92 -17.96
C GLY A 272 -16.05 2.72 -19.47
N THR A 273 -14.94 3.09 -20.10
CA THR A 273 -14.70 2.95 -21.54
C THR A 273 -13.33 2.30 -21.81
N GLU A 274 -13.23 1.59 -22.93
CA GLU A 274 -11.96 1.02 -23.39
C GLU A 274 -10.94 2.13 -23.66
N GLY A 275 -9.69 1.92 -23.27
CA GLY A 275 -8.61 2.88 -23.44
C GLY A 275 -8.65 4.08 -22.49
N GLY A 276 -9.67 4.15 -21.63
CA GLY A 276 -9.79 5.16 -20.58
C GLY A 276 -9.28 4.67 -19.22
N GLY A 277 -9.94 5.15 -18.18
CA GLY A 277 -9.77 4.66 -16.82
C GLY A 277 -8.63 5.26 -16.02
N ALA A 278 -8.52 4.75 -14.80
CA ALA A 278 -7.52 5.09 -13.81
C ALA A 278 -6.67 3.87 -13.51
N ASN A 279 -5.43 3.90 -13.96
CA ASN A 279 -4.53 2.76 -13.96
C ASN A 279 -3.41 2.95 -12.94
N ILE A 280 -3.49 2.22 -11.83
CA ILE A 280 -2.55 2.31 -10.73
C ILE A 280 -1.51 1.20 -10.85
N PHE A 281 -0.28 1.53 -11.23
CA PHE A 281 0.79 0.56 -11.32
C PHE A 281 1.37 0.27 -9.95
N ARG A 282 1.06 -0.92 -9.41
CA ARG A 282 1.48 -1.36 -8.08
C ARG A 282 2.95 -1.80 -8.09
N GLY A 283 3.64 -1.72 -6.94
CA GLY A 283 5.05 -2.00 -6.84
C GLY A 283 5.38 -3.49 -6.69
N HIS A 284 4.90 -4.13 -5.63
CA HIS A 284 5.20 -5.53 -5.35
C HIS A 284 4.29 -6.49 -6.11
N CYS A 285 4.84 -7.69 -6.41
CA CYS A 285 4.19 -8.71 -7.24
C CYS A 285 2.81 -9.14 -6.71
N ASN A 286 2.63 -9.27 -5.41
CA ASN A 286 1.35 -9.66 -4.81
C ASN A 286 0.81 -8.68 -3.77
N VAL A 287 1.07 -7.39 -3.93
CA VAL A 287 0.50 -6.40 -3.02
C VAL A 287 -1.03 -6.36 -3.07
N GLN A 288 -1.63 -6.65 -4.22
CA GLN A 288 -3.08 -6.74 -4.38
C GLN A 288 -3.63 -7.98 -3.68
N GLY A 289 -3.13 -9.17 -3.97
CA GLY A 289 -3.59 -10.40 -3.34
C GLY A 289 -3.41 -10.40 -1.81
N ALA A 290 -2.25 -9.99 -1.30
CA ALA A 290 -2.04 -9.86 0.14
C ALA A 290 -3.00 -8.85 0.80
N THR A 291 -3.43 -7.83 0.07
CA THR A 291 -4.46 -6.88 0.52
C THR A 291 -5.86 -7.49 0.45
N ASP A 292 -6.19 -8.25 -0.61
CA ASP A 292 -7.49 -8.92 -0.79
C ASP A 292 -7.71 -10.01 0.29
N PHE A 293 -6.64 -10.74 0.66
CA PHE A 293 -6.65 -11.68 1.78
C PHE A 293 -6.49 -11.00 3.14
N CYS A 294 -6.42 -9.66 3.14
CA CYS A 294 -6.49 -8.81 4.32
C CYS A 294 -5.43 -9.13 5.39
N VAL A 295 -4.16 -9.21 4.99
CA VAL A 295 -3.05 -9.06 5.93
C VAL A 295 -3.05 -7.60 6.40
N LEU A 296 -4.13 -7.21 7.07
CA LEU A 296 -4.45 -5.83 7.44
C LEU A 296 -5.01 -5.78 8.87
N SER A 297 -4.75 -4.67 9.57
CA SER A 297 -5.18 -4.45 10.94
C SER A 297 -6.68 -4.15 11.10
N HIS A 298 -7.43 -3.97 10.02
CA HIS A 298 -8.80 -3.44 10.06
C HIS A 298 -9.83 -4.21 9.23
N SER A 299 -9.43 -5.36 8.63
CA SER A 299 -10.30 -6.14 7.76
C SER A 299 -10.06 -7.64 7.87
N LEU A 300 -11.07 -8.41 7.49
CA LEU A 300 -11.01 -9.85 7.24
C LEU A 300 -10.95 -10.11 5.73
N PRO A 301 -10.51 -11.29 5.26
CA PRO A 301 -10.36 -11.59 3.84
C PRO A 301 -11.58 -11.17 3.01
N GLY A 302 -11.34 -10.66 1.80
CA GLY A 302 -12.39 -10.11 0.94
C GLY A 302 -12.93 -8.75 1.40
N TYR A 303 -12.15 -7.99 2.19
CA TYR A 303 -12.50 -6.66 2.72
C TYR A 303 -13.71 -6.64 3.66
N TYR A 304 -14.03 -7.77 4.27
CA TYR A 304 -14.99 -7.78 5.36
C TYR A 304 -14.46 -6.93 6.52
N GLY A 305 -15.33 -6.07 7.09
CA GLY A 305 -14.99 -5.33 8.30
C GLY A 305 -14.88 -6.25 9.52
N LEU A 306 -14.62 -5.65 10.69
CA LEU A 306 -14.44 -6.38 11.96
C LEU A 306 -15.75 -6.47 12.77
N SER A 307 -16.92 -6.40 12.13
CA SER A 307 -18.21 -6.56 12.81
C SER A 307 -18.42 -7.99 13.30
N ALA A 308 -19.26 -8.17 14.33
CA ALA A 308 -19.60 -9.49 14.83
C ALA A 308 -20.18 -10.41 13.74
N GLY A 309 -20.94 -9.85 12.78
CA GLY A 309 -21.47 -10.60 11.64
C GLY A 309 -20.37 -11.11 10.72
N ALA A 310 -19.36 -10.29 10.41
CA ALA A 310 -18.21 -10.66 9.60
C ALA A 310 -17.38 -11.76 10.28
N TRP A 311 -17.14 -11.64 11.58
CA TRP A 311 -16.43 -12.66 12.36
C TRP A 311 -17.19 -14.00 12.43
N LYS A 312 -18.51 -13.97 12.63
CA LYS A 312 -19.34 -15.19 12.57
C LYS A 312 -19.29 -15.87 11.20
N HIS A 313 -19.28 -15.06 10.12
CA HIS A 313 -19.10 -15.59 8.76
C HIS A 313 -17.75 -16.31 8.62
N TRP A 314 -16.65 -15.64 8.99
CA TRP A 314 -15.32 -16.18 8.83
C TRP A 314 -15.03 -17.34 9.80
N SER A 315 -15.54 -17.32 11.04
CA SER A 315 -15.47 -18.49 11.95
C SER A 315 -16.07 -19.73 11.27
N ARG A 316 -17.25 -19.59 10.68
CA ARG A 316 -17.92 -20.68 9.96
C ARG A 316 -17.10 -21.17 8.74
N VAL A 317 -16.53 -20.23 7.94
CA VAL A 317 -15.67 -20.59 6.78
C VAL A 317 -14.42 -21.32 7.24
N TRP A 318 -13.86 -20.94 8.38
CA TRP A 318 -12.68 -21.60 8.96
C TRP A 318 -13.00 -22.89 9.71
N GLY A 319 -14.26 -23.24 9.86
CA GLY A 319 -14.71 -24.44 10.59
C GLY A 319 -14.52 -24.34 12.10
N GLU A 320 -14.64 -23.12 12.67
CA GLU A 320 -14.36 -22.86 14.08
C GLU A 320 -15.54 -22.21 14.80
N ASP A 321 -15.61 -22.43 16.11
CA ASP A 321 -16.63 -21.80 16.95
C ASP A 321 -16.35 -20.31 17.15
N TYR A 322 -17.38 -19.50 16.97
CA TYR A 322 -17.26 -18.03 17.08
C TYR A 322 -16.91 -17.57 18.51
N GLU A 323 -17.53 -18.17 19.53
CA GLU A 323 -17.28 -17.76 20.93
C GLU A 323 -15.90 -18.23 21.39
N TRP A 324 -15.43 -19.38 20.92
CA TRP A 324 -14.03 -19.81 21.12
C TRP A 324 -13.05 -18.81 20.51
N LEU A 325 -13.25 -18.39 19.26
CA LEU A 325 -12.39 -17.42 18.60
C LEU A 325 -12.43 -16.07 19.29
N LYS A 326 -13.61 -15.62 19.70
CA LYS A 326 -13.81 -14.35 20.43
C LYS A 326 -13.10 -14.34 21.78
N ALA A 327 -13.12 -15.46 22.50
CA ALA A 327 -12.45 -15.59 23.80
C ALA A 327 -10.92 -15.45 23.72
N ARG A 328 -10.33 -15.55 22.53
CA ARG A 328 -8.89 -15.38 22.34
C ARG A 328 -8.44 -13.93 22.28
N PHE A 329 -9.37 -13.00 22.00
CA PHE A 329 -9.10 -11.58 21.93
C PHE A 329 -9.18 -10.90 23.28
N SER A 330 -8.23 -10.01 23.55
CA SER A 330 -8.25 -9.15 24.73
C SER A 330 -9.40 -8.15 24.69
N SER A 331 -9.65 -7.50 25.81
CA SER A 331 -10.65 -6.44 25.95
C SER A 331 -10.03 -5.23 26.64
N ILE A 332 -10.49 -4.04 26.25
CA ILE A 332 -10.14 -2.78 26.88
C ILE A 332 -11.39 -2.09 27.44
N LYS A 333 -11.22 -1.18 28.38
CA LYS A 333 -12.31 -0.29 28.82
C LYS A 333 -12.45 0.86 27.83
N GLY A 334 -13.62 1.01 27.24
CA GLY A 334 -13.95 2.17 26.43
C GLY A 334 -14.18 3.43 27.29
N SER A 335 -14.24 4.60 26.64
CA SER A 335 -14.55 5.89 27.28
C SER A 335 -15.92 5.90 28.00
N ASP A 336 -16.80 4.99 27.62
CA ASP A 336 -18.11 4.75 28.26
C ASP A 336 -18.04 3.79 29.46
N GLY A 337 -16.86 3.38 29.89
CA GLY A 337 -16.58 2.44 30.97
C GLY A 337 -16.92 0.97 30.68
N LYS A 338 -17.43 0.66 29.48
CA LYS A 338 -17.78 -0.71 29.08
C LYS A 338 -16.58 -1.44 28.49
N ASN A 339 -16.53 -2.75 28.73
CA ASN A 339 -15.54 -3.60 28.09
C ASN A 339 -15.83 -3.71 26.59
N LYS A 340 -14.82 -3.43 25.77
CA LYS A 340 -14.83 -3.59 24.32
C LYS A 340 -13.82 -4.63 23.93
N SER A 341 -14.27 -5.70 23.25
CA SER A 341 -13.36 -6.71 22.71
C SER A 341 -12.56 -6.14 21.53
N LEU A 342 -11.26 -6.34 21.55
CA LEU A 342 -10.36 -5.96 20.45
C LEU A 342 -10.65 -6.73 19.16
N MET A 343 -11.39 -7.83 19.22
CA MET A 343 -11.90 -8.53 18.03
C MET A 343 -12.64 -7.61 17.06
N ASN A 344 -13.42 -6.66 17.60
CA ASN A 344 -14.24 -5.75 16.81
C ASN A 344 -13.59 -4.38 16.58
N LEU A 345 -12.39 -4.17 17.07
CA LEU A 345 -11.64 -2.93 16.92
C LEU A 345 -10.48 -3.13 15.94
N LYS A 346 -10.10 -2.04 15.28
CA LYS A 346 -8.93 -2.03 14.41
C LYS A 346 -7.67 -2.21 15.24
N GLY A 347 -6.78 -3.08 14.78
CA GLY A 347 -5.44 -3.20 15.35
C GLY A 347 -4.55 -2.01 14.95
N ILE A 348 -3.33 -2.00 15.46
CA ILE A 348 -2.31 -1.01 15.17
C ILE A 348 -1.89 -1.16 13.69
N PRO A 349 -1.97 -0.10 12.86
CA PRO A 349 -1.44 -0.15 11.49
C PRO A 349 0.09 -0.12 11.49
N VAL A 350 0.72 -0.64 10.43
CA VAL A 350 2.19 -0.67 10.33
C VAL A 350 2.84 0.71 10.40
N SER A 351 2.14 1.78 10.05
CA SER A 351 2.62 3.16 10.21
C SER A 351 2.77 3.59 11.67
N ARG A 352 2.16 2.87 12.62
CA ARG A 352 2.14 3.19 14.05
C ARG A 352 2.64 2.06 14.97
N TRP A 353 3.26 1.01 14.44
CA TRP A 353 3.78 -0.05 15.31
C TRP A 353 4.86 0.46 16.27
N ILE A 354 5.65 1.48 15.84
CA ILE A 354 6.65 2.14 16.68
C ILE A 354 5.98 2.75 17.90
N ASP A 355 4.85 3.44 17.70
CA ASP A 355 4.06 4.02 18.80
C ASP A 355 3.50 2.91 19.70
N GLY A 356 3.06 1.79 19.13
CA GLY A 356 2.61 0.61 19.88
C GLY A 356 3.67 0.05 20.84
N VAL A 357 4.95 0.30 20.59
CA VAL A 357 6.06 -0.08 21.49
C VAL A 357 6.45 1.05 22.45
N LEU A 358 6.43 2.31 21.99
CA LEU A 358 7.07 3.44 22.70
C LEU A 358 6.10 4.32 23.47
N GLU A 359 4.85 4.45 23.01
CA GLU A 359 3.84 5.29 23.66
C GLU A 359 3.13 4.55 24.80
N ASP A 360 2.46 5.30 25.65
CA ASP A 360 1.60 4.74 26.68
C ASP A 360 0.44 3.95 26.02
N LYS A 361 0.20 2.76 26.50
CA LYS A 361 -0.80 1.82 25.97
C LYS A 361 -2.20 2.38 25.88
N GLU A 362 -2.57 3.29 26.78
CA GLU A 362 -3.84 3.99 26.82
C GLU A 362 -4.04 4.88 25.57
N ASN A 363 -2.97 5.50 25.06
CA ASN A 363 -2.99 6.31 23.83
C ASN A 363 -3.15 5.45 22.58
N MET A 364 -2.89 4.15 22.69
CA MET A 364 -2.95 3.19 21.60
C MET A 364 -4.22 2.33 21.62
N ASP A 365 -5.11 2.51 22.62
CA ASP A 365 -6.27 1.64 22.84
C ASP A 365 -5.88 0.15 22.92
N GLN A 366 -4.79 -0.15 23.64
CA GLN A 366 -4.24 -1.50 23.78
C GLN A 366 -4.19 -1.90 25.26
N PRO A 367 -4.27 -3.22 25.58
CA PRO A 367 -4.14 -3.71 26.95
C PRO A 367 -2.72 -3.58 27.50
N ASP A 368 -1.72 -3.69 26.62
CA ASP A 368 -0.31 -3.48 26.92
C ASP A 368 0.46 -3.08 25.64
N ASN A 369 1.71 -2.66 25.78
CA ASN A 369 2.58 -2.35 24.65
C ASN A 369 2.94 -3.59 23.84
N VAL A 370 3.34 -3.37 22.59
CA VAL A 370 3.89 -4.42 21.73
C VAL A 370 5.26 -4.85 22.27
N ARG A 371 5.41 -6.13 22.58
CA ARG A 371 6.60 -6.74 23.17
C ARG A 371 7.29 -7.73 22.24
N ALA A 372 6.53 -8.33 21.31
CA ALA A 372 7.04 -9.24 20.30
C ALA A 372 6.67 -8.79 18.91
N MET A 373 7.56 -9.00 17.93
CA MET A 373 7.28 -8.65 16.55
C MET A 373 7.79 -9.70 15.58
N VAL A 374 6.91 -10.13 14.68
CA VAL A 374 7.22 -11.01 13.54
C VAL A 374 7.35 -10.16 12.29
N PHE A 375 8.54 -10.12 11.70
CA PHE A 375 8.83 -9.48 10.41
C PHE A 375 8.92 -10.56 9.34
N TRP A 376 7.89 -10.77 8.58
CA TRP A 376 7.88 -11.80 7.54
C TRP A 376 7.91 -11.18 6.14
N GLY A 377 9.08 -11.21 5.52
CA GLY A 377 9.29 -10.65 4.18
C GLY A 377 9.14 -9.13 4.11
N HIS A 378 9.38 -8.44 5.22
CA HIS A 378 9.25 -6.99 5.33
C HIS A 378 10.53 -6.39 5.93
N ALA A 379 11.16 -5.48 5.19
CA ALA A 379 12.31 -4.72 5.66
C ALA A 379 11.84 -3.36 6.20
N PRO A 380 11.68 -3.20 7.52
CA PRO A 380 11.13 -1.99 8.11
C PRO A 380 12.00 -0.74 7.93
N ASN A 381 13.27 -0.92 7.61
CA ASN A 381 14.17 0.19 7.27
C ASN A 381 13.75 1.00 6.02
N SER A 382 12.78 0.52 5.25
CA SER A 382 12.17 1.29 4.15
C SER A 382 11.05 2.24 4.62
N GLN A 383 10.72 2.23 5.91
CA GLN A 383 9.73 3.12 6.52
C GLN A 383 10.38 4.42 7.01
N THR A 384 9.54 5.36 7.41
CA THR A 384 9.96 6.60 8.07
C THR A 384 10.33 6.38 9.54
N ARG A 385 10.86 7.39 10.23
CA ARG A 385 11.13 7.38 11.68
C ARG A 385 12.21 6.37 12.10
N MET A 386 13.30 6.25 11.33
CA MET A 386 14.37 5.27 11.54
C MET A 386 14.99 5.30 12.94
N LYS A 387 15.16 6.48 13.56
CA LYS A 387 15.75 6.61 14.91
C LYS A 387 14.82 6.00 15.96
N GLU A 388 13.54 6.36 15.91
CA GLU A 388 12.53 5.85 16.84
C GLU A 388 12.27 4.35 16.60
N MET A 389 12.33 3.91 15.36
CA MET A 389 12.24 2.50 14.98
C MET A 389 13.35 1.68 15.65
N LYS A 390 14.60 2.15 15.60
CA LYS A 390 15.71 1.52 16.28
C LYS A 390 15.44 1.39 17.79
N THR A 391 15.02 2.48 18.42
CA THR A 391 14.66 2.49 19.85
C THR A 391 13.50 1.53 20.17
N ALA A 392 12.47 1.48 19.31
CA ALA A 392 11.37 0.53 19.48
C ALA A 392 11.85 -0.92 19.38
N MET A 393 12.67 -1.24 18.37
CA MET A 393 13.23 -2.58 18.20
C MET A 393 14.13 -2.99 19.38
N GLU A 394 14.83 -2.06 20.00
CA GLU A 394 15.66 -2.31 21.20
C GLU A 394 14.82 -2.67 22.42
N LYS A 395 13.59 -2.16 22.52
CA LYS A 395 12.66 -2.42 23.63
C LYS A 395 11.85 -3.72 23.50
N LEU A 396 11.77 -4.31 22.31
CA LEU A 396 11.06 -5.58 22.13
C LEU A 396 11.74 -6.70 22.90
N ASP A 397 10.97 -7.59 23.50
CA ASP A 397 11.51 -8.79 24.16
C ASP A 397 12.03 -9.77 23.10
N ILE A 398 11.27 -9.96 22.03
CA ILE A 398 11.60 -10.88 20.95
C ILE A 398 11.29 -10.27 19.57
N MET A 399 12.21 -10.52 18.64
CA MET A 399 12.05 -10.23 17.21
C MET A 399 12.25 -11.51 16.39
N VAL A 400 11.29 -11.84 15.55
CA VAL A 400 11.37 -12.94 14.59
C VAL A 400 11.42 -12.37 13.19
N VAL A 401 12.54 -12.57 12.49
CA VAL A 401 12.76 -12.10 11.12
C VAL A 401 12.78 -13.28 10.18
N ILE A 402 11.86 -13.31 9.22
CA ILE A 402 11.69 -14.41 8.26
C ILE A 402 11.93 -13.84 6.86
N ASP A 403 13.09 -14.16 6.31
CA ASP A 403 13.53 -13.65 5.00
C ASP A 403 14.45 -14.66 4.29
N PRO A 404 14.56 -14.62 2.95
CA PRO A 404 15.51 -15.47 2.23
C PRO A 404 16.97 -15.11 2.49
N TYR A 405 17.24 -13.86 2.85
CA TYR A 405 18.58 -13.30 3.09
C TYR A 405 18.63 -12.57 4.43
N PRO A 406 19.80 -12.41 5.04
CA PRO A 406 19.98 -11.49 6.17
C PRO A 406 19.59 -10.08 5.74
N THR A 407 18.57 -9.53 6.37
CA THR A 407 18.08 -8.17 6.09
C THR A 407 18.46 -7.22 7.19
N VAL A 408 18.40 -5.92 6.90
CA VAL A 408 18.61 -4.85 7.88
C VAL A 408 17.69 -5.00 9.10
N SER A 409 16.51 -5.61 8.93
CA SER A 409 15.57 -5.88 10.03
C SER A 409 16.19 -6.64 11.19
N ALA A 410 17.10 -7.57 10.91
CA ALA A 410 17.74 -8.40 11.93
C ALA A 410 18.87 -7.68 12.70
N VAL A 411 19.42 -6.58 12.16
CA VAL A 411 20.63 -5.92 12.68
C VAL A 411 20.49 -4.42 12.90
N LEU A 412 19.32 -3.84 12.62
CA LEU A 412 19.08 -2.39 12.76
C LEU A 412 19.20 -1.93 14.21
N ALA A 413 18.67 -2.71 15.14
CA ALA A 413 18.76 -2.47 16.57
C ALA A 413 20.06 -3.05 17.13
N ASP A 414 20.66 -2.35 18.09
CA ASP A 414 21.86 -2.80 18.80
C ASP A 414 21.46 -3.80 19.90
N ARG A 415 21.23 -5.05 19.49
CA ARG A 415 20.79 -6.12 20.39
C ARG A 415 21.88 -7.18 20.51
N LYS A 416 21.92 -7.83 21.65
CA LYS A 416 22.79 -8.99 21.90
C LYS A 416 22.01 -10.31 21.92
N ASP A 417 20.72 -10.24 22.19
CA ASP A 417 19.84 -11.40 22.37
C ASP A 417 18.43 -11.12 21.85
N GLY A 418 17.58 -12.16 21.80
CA GLY A 418 16.16 -12.04 21.51
C GLY A 418 15.83 -11.77 20.04
N VAL A 419 16.74 -12.06 19.12
CA VAL A 419 16.48 -11.98 17.67
C VAL A 419 16.61 -13.36 17.04
N TYR A 420 15.58 -13.78 16.33
CA TYR A 420 15.54 -15.01 15.55
C TYR A 420 15.51 -14.69 14.06
N LEU A 421 16.37 -15.36 13.29
CA LEU A 421 16.45 -15.21 11.85
C LEU A 421 16.13 -16.55 11.20
N LEU A 422 14.99 -16.60 10.51
CA LEU A 422 14.47 -17.81 9.88
C LEU A 422 14.54 -17.71 8.36
N PRO A 423 15.07 -18.75 7.67
CA PRO A 423 15.14 -18.76 6.20
C PRO A 423 13.75 -18.92 5.58
N ALA A 424 13.36 -17.99 4.70
CA ALA A 424 12.16 -18.10 3.89
C ALA A 424 12.48 -18.69 2.53
N SER A 425 11.50 -19.38 1.93
CA SER A 425 11.52 -19.76 0.53
C SER A 425 11.31 -18.53 -0.37
N THR A 426 11.90 -18.57 -1.57
CA THR A 426 11.58 -17.61 -2.63
C THR A 426 10.37 -18.07 -3.43
N GLN A 427 9.79 -17.20 -4.24
CA GLN A 427 8.69 -17.53 -5.15
C GLN A 427 9.02 -18.63 -6.18
N PHE A 428 10.30 -18.92 -6.38
CA PHE A 428 10.74 -20.01 -7.29
C PHE A 428 10.80 -21.38 -6.61
N GLU A 429 10.59 -21.43 -5.30
CA GLU A 429 10.71 -22.62 -4.45
C GLU A 429 9.37 -23.03 -3.83
N THR A 430 8.32 -22.24 -4.07
CA THR A 430 6.97 -22.47 -3.52
C THR A 430 5.94 -22.60 -4.61
N TYR A 431 4.87 -23.31 -4.32
CA TYR A 431 3.63 -23.31 -5.11
C TYR A 431 2.70 -22.26 -4.55
N GLY A 432 1.86 -21.68 -5.42
CA GLY A 432 0.85 -20.70 -5.02
C GLY A 432 0.43 -19.80 -6.17
N SER A 433 -0.42 -18.86 -5.83
CA SER A 433 -0.94 -17.84 -6.75
C SER A 433 -0.59 -16.42 -6.28
N VAL A 434 -0.67 -15.46 -7.20
CA VAL A 434 -0.48 -14.03 -6.96
C VAL A 434 -1.60 -13.22 -7.65
#